data_5118140cdda584b554292c4229953f50
#
_entry.id   5118140cdda584b554292c4229953f50
#
_cell.length_a   1.000
_cell.length_b   1.000
_cell.length_c   1.000
_cell.angle_alpha   90.00
_cell.angle_beta   90.00
_cell.angle_gamma   90.00
#
_symmetry.space_group_name_H-M   'P 1'
#
loop_
_entity.id
_entity.type
_entity.pdbx_description
1 polymer ?
#
loop_
_entity_poly.entity_id
_entity_poly.type
_entity_poly.pdbx_seq_one_letter_code
_entity_poly.pdbx_strand_id
1 'polypeptide(L)'
;MPCNYLFYMLSKNQLKLVQKLSQKKHRSETGLFVVEGKKSIVEFVEAGYKAEVIYATDTFSASLGQQRLTLVSKEELSKLSTLKHPDEGVAIFRQPKRKGILQEGLILALDNIQDPGNLGTLIRLCDWFGIETLLCSEQTADCYNPKVVQASMGSLSRVEVHYLPLAGFLVTCDLPVYVATLAGENLYTTTFPEDCVIVLGNEANGVSPEVAALANGAITIPRFGKRQQAESLNVAMAGGIIVSQIKGKASEGSQLGM
;
A
#
# COMPACT_ATOMS: atom_id res chain seq x y z
N MET A 1 -25.61 13.19 26.20
CA MET A 1 -26.85 12.83 25.46
C MET A 1 -26.66 11.38 25.00
N PRO A 2 -27.64 10.49 25.25
CA PRO A 2 -27.51 9.10 24.81
C PRO A 2 -27.51 9.06 23.27
N CYS A 3 -26.46 8.50 22.68
CA CYS A 3 -26.46 8.14 21.27
C CYS A 3 -27.62 7.20 21.00
N ASN A 4 -28.55 7.58 20.15
CA ASN A 4 -29.61 6.69 19.68
C ASN A 4 -28.97 5.59 18.81
N TYR A 5 -28.55 4.50 19.43
CA TYR A 5 -28.13 3.29 18.73
C TYR A 5 -29.38 2.61 18.14
N LEU A 6 -29.60 2.78 16.87
CA LEU A 6 -30.57 2.00 16.13
C LEU A 6 -29.95 0.60 15.88
N PHE A 7 -30.41 -0.39 16.63
CA PHE A 7 -30.16 -1.80 16.30
C PHE A 7 -30.88 -2.12 14.98
N TYR A 8 -30.18 -2.01 13.88
CA TYR A 8 -30.67 -2.47 12.61
C TYR A 8 -30.17 -3.88 12.35
N MET A 9 -31.09 -4.82 12.14
CA MET A 9 -30.73 -6.11 11.56
C MET A 9 -30.03 -5.86 10.21
N LEU A 10 -28.88 -6.49 10.05
CA LEU A 10 -28.08 -6.39 8.82
C LEU A 10 -28.92 -6.76 7.60
N SER A 11 -29.13 -5.82 6.70
CA SER A 11 -29.95 -6.07 5.52
C SER A 11 -29.19 -6.91 4.49
N LYS A 12 -29.94 -7.70 3.69
CA LYS A 12 -29.35 -8.46 2.57
C LYS A 12 -28.59 -7.57 1.57
N ASN A 13 -29.01 -6.31 1.41
CA ASN A 13 -28.35 -5.37 0.50
C ASN A 13 -27.00 -4.88 1.05
N GLN A 14 -26.88 -4.67 2.36
CA GLN A 14 -25.62 -4.34 3.01
C GLN A 14 -24.59 -5.47 2.90
N LEU A 15 -25.01 -6.72 3.15
CA LEU A 15 -24.18 -7.91 2.95
C LEU A 15 -23.69 -8.01 1.49
N LYS A 16 -24.60 -7.87 0.53
CA LYS A 16 -24.28 -7.92 -0.90
C LYS A 16 -23.30 -6.80 -1.30
N LEU A 17 -23.42 -5.60 -0.72
CA LEU A 17 -22.51 -4.50 -1.01
C LEU A 17 -21.09 -4.84 -0.57
N VAL A 18 -20.90 -5.26 0.69
CA VAL A 18 -19.56 -5.64 1.21
C VAL A 18 -18.96 -6.75 0.35
N GLN A 19 -19.73 -7.80 0.03
CA GLN A 19 -19.27 -8.90 -0.81
C GLN A 19 -18.87 -8.45 -2.22
N LYS A 20 -19.65 -7.56 -2.85
CA LYS A 20 -19.33 -7.01 -4.19
C LYS A 20 -18.05 -6.20 -4.20
N LEU A 21 -17.74 -5.49 -3.13
CA LEU A 21 -16.52 -4.69 -3.01
C LEU A 21 -15.23 -5.53 -2.94
N SER A 22 -15.32 -6.86 -2.83
CA SER A 22 -14.18 -7.77 -3.07
C SER A 22 -13.70 -7.72 -4.52
N GLN A 23 -14.57 -7.34 -5.47
CA GLN A 23 -14.28 -7.30 -6.90
C GLN A 23 -13.82 -5.90 -7.35
N LYS A 24 -12.72 -5.81 -8.10
CA LYS A 24 -12.15 -4.54 -8.62
C LYS A 24 -13.19 -3.71 -9.38
N LYS A 25 -14.00 -4.37 -10.23
CA LYS A 25 -15.06 -3.72 -11.02
C LYS A 25 -15.99 -2.88 -10.14
N HIS A 26 -16.52 -3.45 -9.07
CA HIS A 26 -17.46 -2.74 -8.19
C HIS A 26 -16.78 -1.63 -7.39
N ARG A 27 -15.52 -1.80 -6.98
CA ARG A 27 -14.76 -0.71 -6.34
C ARG A 27 -14.55 0.47 -7.29
N SER A 28 -14.22 0.19 -8.56
CA SER A 28 -14.03 1.24 -9.59
C SER A 28 -15.33 1.95 -9.93
N GLU A 29 -16.46 1.22 -10.00
CA GLU A 29 -17.78 1.80 -10.30
C GLU A 29 -18.32 2.66 -9.15
N THR A 30 -18.06 2.29 -7.91
CA THR A 30 -18.63 2.94 -6.72
C THR A 30 -17.69 3.93 -6.05
N GLY A 31 -16.39 3.82 -6.28
CA GLY A 31 -15.36 4.55 -5.53
C GLY A 31 -15.32 4.14 -4.05
N LEU A 32 -15.77 2.92 -3.73
CA LEU A 32 -15.82 2.41 -2.35
C LEU A 32 -14.86 1.25 -2.17
N PHE A 33 -14.40 1.04 -0.93
CA PHE A 33 -13.59 -0.13 -0.56
C PHE A 33 -13.85 -0.55 0.89
N VAL A 34 -13.45 -1.77 1.22
CA VAL A 34 -13.67 -2.36 2.55
C VAL A 34 -12.38 -2.33 3.36
N VAL A 35 -12.49 -1.97 4.61
CA VAL A 35 -11.44 -2.07 5.63
C VAL A 35 -11.97 -2.94 6.77
N GLU A 36 -11.19 -3.93 7.17
CA GLU A 36 -11.54 -4.85 8.25
C GLU A 36 -10.57 -4.73 9.42
N GLY A 37 -11.09 -4.90 10.62
CA GLY A 37 -10.35 -4.86 11.87
C GLY A 37 -10.28 -3.48 12.52
N LYS A 38 -10.44 -3.48 13.83
CA LYS A 38 -10.51 -2.27 14.68
C LYS A 38 -9.38 -1.29 14.43
N LYS A 39 -8.13 -1.77 14.48
CA LYS A 39 -6.95 -0.92 14.33
C LYS A 39 -6.93 -0.20 12.98
N SER A 40 -7.11 -0.95 11.89
CA SER A 40 -7.09 -0.38 10.54
C SER A 40 -8.22 0.64 10.35
N ILE A 41 -9.44 0.35 10.84
CA ILE A 41 -10.58 1.27 10.74
C ILE A 41 -10.27 2.59 11.45
N VAL A 42 -9.71 2.54 12.66
CA VAL A 42 -9.32 3.74 13.41
C VAL A 42 -8.30 4.57 12.63
N GLU A 43 -7.26 3.94 12.09
CA GLU A 43 -6.21 4.63 11.31
C GLU A 43 -6.79 5.34 10.07
N PHE A 44 -7.73 4.71 9.35
CA PHE A 44 -8.41 5.37 8.23
C PHE A 44 -9.31 6.53 8.66
N VAL A 45 -10.00 6.41 9.79
CA VAL A 45 -10.80 7.50 10.36
C VAL A 45 -9.93 8.68 10.77
N GLU A 46 -8.82 8.43 11.47
CA GLU A 46 -7.86 9.45 11.92
C GLU A 46 -7.16 10.13 10.74
N ALA A 47 -6.89 9.40 9.66
CA ALA A 47 -6.37 9.96 8.40
C ALA A 47 -7.42 10.76 7.61
N GLY A 48 -8.65 10.91 8.11
CA GLY A 48 -9.69 11.73 7.49
C GLY A 48 -10.45 11.06 6.34
N TYR A 49 -10.35 9.74 6.18
CA TYR A 49 -11.14 9.02 5.17
C TYR A 49 -12.63 9.07 5.52
N LYS A 50 -13.46 9.33 4.50
CA LYS A 50 -14.91 9.40 4.68
C LYS A 50 -15.52 8.00 4.73
N ALA A 51 -16.00 7.60 5.90
CA ALA A 51 -16.76 6.36 6.05
C ALA A 51 -18.17 6.51 5.48
N GLU A 52 -18.58 5.57 4.64
CA GLU A 52 -20.00 5.41 4.25
C GLU A 52 -20.78 4.74 5.36
N VAL A 53 -20.20 3.74 5.97
CA VAL A 53 -20.73 3.02 7.13
C VAL A 53 -19.61 2.25 7.83
N ILE A 54 -19.69 2.17 9.15
CA ILE A 54 -18.86 1.29 9.97
C ILE A 54 -19.79 0.32 10.70
N TYR A 55 -19.65 -0.96 10.43
CA TYR A 55 -20.29 -2.04 11.17
C TYR A 55 -19.38 -2.40 12.33
N ALA A 56 -19.84 -2.19 13.54
CA ALA A 56 -19.02 -2.36 14.74
C ALA A 56 -19.79 -3.16 15.81
N THR A 57 -19.04 -3.94 16.59
CA THR A 57 -19.56 -4.49 17.85
C THR A 57 -19.76 -3.38 18.86
N ASP A 58 -20.56 -3.62 19.89
CA ASP A 58 -20.82 -2.65 20.96
C ASP A 58 -19.53 -2.15 21.61
N THR A 59 -18.60 -3.07 21.89
CA THR A 59 -17.30 -2.76 22.49
C THR A 59 -16.46 -1.78 21.66
N PHE A 60 -16.49 -1.93 20.33
CA PHE A 60 -15.70 -1.07 19.42
C PHE A 60 -16.39 0.25 19.12
N SER A 61 -17.71 0.27 19.04
CA SER A 61 -18.50 1.46 18.73
C SER A 61 -18.21 2.63 19.66
N ALA A 62 -18.01 2.37 20.94
CA ALA A 62 -17.72 3.36 21.96
C ALA A 62 -16.43 4.17 21.70
N SER A 63 -15.49 3.66 20.88
CA SER A 63 -14.22 4.33 20.56
C SER A 63 -14.24 5.17 19.29
N LEU A 64 -15.33 5.14 18.50
CA LEU A 64 -15.39 5.74 17.15
C LEU A 64 -16.04 7.13 17.06
N GLY A 65 -16.50 7.68 18.19
CA GLY A 65 -17.07 9.03 18.23
C GLY A 65 -18.30 9.22 17.33
N GLN A 66 -18.38 10.35 16.59
CA GLN A 66 -19.53 10.72 15.75
C GLN A 66 -19.47 10.14 14.34
N GLN A 67 -19.07 8.89 14.16
CA GLN A 67 -19.07 8.23 12.86
C GLN A 67 -20.45 7.64 12.52
N ARG A 68 -20.70 7.38 11.23
CA ARG A 68 -21.90 6.67 10.78
C ARG A 68 -21.79 5.18 11.12
N LEU A 69 -22.31 4.82 12.31
CA LEU A 69 -22.19 3.49 12.88
C LEU A 69 -23.46 2.66 12.68
N THR A 70 -23.26 1.38 12.46
CA THR A 70 -24.30 0.33 12.55
C THR A 70 -23.82 -0.72 13.53
N LEU A 71 -24.50 -0.86 14.66
CA LEU A 71 -24.18 -1.91 15.61
C LEU A 71 -24.57 -3.28 15.06
N VAL A 72 -23.67 -4.23 15.19
CA VAL A 72 -23.86 -5.61 14.74
C VAL A 72 -23.41 -6.60 15.80
N SER A 73 -24.04 -7.76 15.83
CA SER A 73 -23.56 -8.88 16.65
C SER A 73 -22.28 -9.49 16.07
N LYS A 74 -21.59 -10.32 16.86
CA LYS A 74 -20.41 -11.06 16.37
C LYS A 74 -20.76 -12.01 15.23
N GLU A 75 -21.94 -12.61 15.26
CA GLU A 75 -22.47 -13.50 14.22
C GLU A 75 -22.76 -12.73 12.92
N GLU A 76 -23.30 -11.51 13.02
CA GLU A 76 -23.53 -10.62 11.88
C GLU A 76 -22.22 -10.12 11.30
N LEU A 77 -21.28 -9.72 12.17
CA LEU A 77 -19.94 -9.31 11.76
C LEU A 77 -19.21 -10.42 10.99
N SER A 78 -19.34 -11.67 11.44
CA SER A 78 -18.75 -12.83 10.75
C SER A 78 -19.32 -13.07 9.35
N LYS A 79 -20.55 -12.62 9.06
CA LYS A 79 -21.12 -12.67 7.71
C LYS A 79 -20.63 -11.57 6.79
N LEU A 80 -20.19 -10.44 7.36
CA LEU A 80 -19.63 -9.29 6.62
C LEU A 80 -18.15 -9.49 6.32
N SER A 81 -17.41 -10.08 7.25
CA SER A 81 -15.96 -10.19 7.19
C SER A 81 -15.50 -11.32 6.29
N THR A 82 -14.36 -11.12 5.63
CA THR A 82 -13.61 -12.15 4.90
C THR A 82 -12.55 -12.83 5.77
N LEU A 83 -12.31 -12.32 6.99
CA LEU A 83 -11.34 -12.84 7.93
C LEU A 83 -11.85 -14.11 8.63
N LYS A 84 -10.95 -15.06 8.89
CA LYS A 84 -11.28 -16.26 9.69
C LYS A 84 -11.70 -15.91 11.12
N HIS A 85 -11.11 -14.87 11.67
CA HIS A 85 -11.40 -14.34 12.99
C HIS A 85 -11.66 -12.84 12.85
N PRO A 86 -12.91 -12.41 12.63
CA PRO A 86 -13.27 -11.01 12.52
C PRO A 86 -12.93 -10.24 13.80
N ASP A 87 -12.29 -9.07 13.63
CA ASP A 87 -11.85 -8.23 14.73
C ASP A 87 -12.75 -6.99 14.83
N GLU A 88 -13.80 -7.09 15.63
CA GLU A 88 -14.71 -6.06 16.10
C GLU A 88 -15.34 -5.09 15.08
N GLY A 89 -14.85 -5.00 13.83
CA GLY A 89 -15.42 -4.09 12.86
C GLY A 89 -15.12 -4.38 11.40
N VAL A 90 -16.07 -3.96 10.55
CA VAL A 90 -15.94 -3.89 9.08
C VAL A 90 -16.44 -2.52 8.64
N ALA A 91 -15.66 -1.78 7.87
CA ALA A 91 -16.02 -0.45 7.39
C ALA A 91 -16.00 -0.38 5.86
N ILE A 92 -16.86 0.46 5.31
CA ILE A 92 -16.83 0.86 3.90
C ILE A 92 -16.39 2.31 3.87
N PHE A 93 -15.28 2.59 3.19
CA PHE A 93 -14.75 3.93 2.98
C PHE A 93 -14.84 4.36 1.53
N ARG A 94 -14.87 5.67 1.30
CA ARG A 94 -14.69 6.27 -0.02
C ARG A 94 -13.21 6.34 -0.37
N GLN A 95 -12.88 5.98 -1.60
CA GLN A 95 -11.55 6.24 -2.15
C GLN A 95 -11.32 7.77 -2.18
N PRO A 96 -10.16 8.25 -1.75
CA PRO A 96 -9.85 9.67 -1.80
C PRO A 96 -9.69 10.14 -3.25
N LYS A 97 -9.88 11.43 -3.47
CA LYS A 97 -9.46 12.06 -4.74
C LYS A 97 -7.94 12.05 -4.78
N ARG A 98 -7.39 11.61 -5.89
CA ARG A 98 -5.94 11.63 -6.10
C ARG A 98 -5.43 13.07 -6.16
N LYS A 99 -4.33 13.33 -5.49
CA LYS A 99 -3.57 14.58 -5.61
C LYS A 99 -2.58 14.48 -6.78
N GLY A 100 -1.93 15.59 -7.11
CA GLY A 100 -0.79 15.59 -8.03
C GLY A 100 0.39 14.80 -7.45
N ILE A 101 1.22 14.25 -8.31
CA ILE A 101 2.45 13.56 -7.90
C ILE A 101 3.52 14.61 -7.59
N LEU A 102 4.01 14.61 -6.37
CA LEU A 102 5.17 15.41 -5.99
C LEU A 102 6.43 14.64 -6.42
N GLN A 103 7.30 15.32 -7.18
CA GLN A 103 8.59 14.76 -7.63
C GLN A 103 9.71 15.24 -6.71
N GLU A 104 9.65 14.80 -5.45
CA GLU A 104 10.64 15.13 -4.42
C GLU A 104 10.87 13.95 -3.49
N GLY A 105 12.04 13.87 -2.91
CA GLY A 105 12.46 12.80 -2.03
C GLY A 105 12.60 11.45 -2.74
N LEU A 106 12.63 10.40 -1.95
CA LEU A 106 12.69 9.04 -2.45
C LEU A 106 11.28 8.58 -2.88
N ILE A 107 11.10 8.32 -4.16
CA ILE A 107 9.87 7.75 -4.74
C ILE A 107 10.09 6.26 -4.99
N LEU A 108 9.17 5.42 -4.54
CA LEU A 108 9.16 4.01 -4.90
C LEU A 108 8.19 3.78 -6.07
N ALA A 109 8.64 3.06 -7.09
CA ALA A 109 7.83 2.71 -8.26
C ALA A 109 7.76 1.18 -8.42
N LEU A 110 6.58 0.67 -8.72
CA LEU A 110 6.27 -0.75 -8.83
C LEU A 110 5.82 -1.08 -10.25
N ASP A 111 6.63 -1.87 -10.93
CA ASP A 111 6.35 -2.31 -12.27
C ASP A 111 5.76 -3.72 -12.26
N ASN A 112 4.45 -3.79 -12.43
CA ASN A 112 3.69 -5.04 -12.54
C ASN A 112 3.79 -5.97 -11.32
N ILE A 113 3.74 -5.42 -10.11
CA ILE A 113 3.65 -6.20 -8.87
C ILE A 113 2.23 -6.75 -8.73
N GLN A 114 2.03 -8.06 -8.90
CA GLN A 114 0.71 -8.68 -8.97
C GLN A 114 0.24 -9.28 -7.65
N ASP A 115 1.16 -9.69 -6.77
CA ASP A 115 0.79 -10.27 -5.47
C ASP A 115 0.28 -9.20 -4.49
N PRO A 116 -0.98 -9.34 -4.00
CA PRO A 116 -1.55 -8.37 -3.07
C PRO A 116 -0.81 -8.27 -1.73
N GLY A 117 -0.19 -9.36 -1.26
CA GLY A 117 0.58 -9.38 -0.03
C GLY A 117 1.86 -8.57 -0.16
N ASN A 118 2.57 -8.70 -1.30
CA ASN A 118 3.75 -7.92 -1.60
C ASN A 118 3.43 -6.43 -1.72
N LEU A 119 2.36 -6.07 -2.45
CA LEU A 119 1.94 -4.68 -2.55
C LEU A 119 1.59 -4.08 -1.18
N GLY A 120 0.81 -4.77 -0.36
CA GLY A 120 0.47 -4.30 0.98
C GLY A 120 1.70 -4.14 1.89
N THR A 121 2.67 -5.05 1.78
CA THR A 121 3.94 -4.96 2.51
C THR A 121 4.78 -3.79 2.04
N LEU A 122 4.83 -3.50 0.73
CA LEU A 122 5.54 -2.36 0.17
C LEU A 122 4.88 -1.02 0.56
N ILE A 123 3.56 -0.94 0.61
CA ILE A 123 2.84 0.23 1.15
C ILE A 123 3.25 0.46 2.62
N ARG A 124 3.32 -0.59 3.41
CA ARG A 124 3.76 -0.53 4.81
C ARG A 124 5.22 -0.09 4.95
N LEU A 125 6.07 -0.54 4.04
CA LEU A 125 7.47 -0.11 3.94
C LEU A 125 7.57 1.39 3.65
N CYS A 126 6.79 1.89 2.70
CA CYS A 126 6.74 3.31 2.38
C CYS A 126 6.37 4.15 3.61
N ASP A 127 5.31 3.78 4.31
CA ASP A 127 4.89 4.44 5.56
C ASP A 127 5.99 4.45 6.62
N TRP A 128 6.66 3.30 6.83
CA TRP A 128 7.72 3.17 7.82
C TRP A 128 8.94 4.07 7.54
N PHE A 129 9.31 4.22 6.28
CA PHE A 129 10.47 5.02 5.86
C PHE A 129 10.13 6.45 5.42
N GLY A 130 8.89 6.90 5.61
CA GLY A 130 8.46 8.25 5.23
C GLY A 130 8.50 8.48 3.72
N ILE A 131 8.15 7.46 2.92
CA ILE A 131 7.96 7.58 1.48
C ILE A 131 6.47 7.83 1.24
N GLU A 132 6.12 9.06 0.91
CA GLU A 132 4.73 9.47 0.77
C GLU A 132 4.12 9.06 -0.57
N THR A 133 4.96 8.96 -1.62
CA THR A 133 4.52 8.66 -2.99
C THR A 133 4.94 7.26 -3.41
N LEU A 134 3.96 6.43 -3.77
CA LEU A 134 4.15 5.10 -4.36
C LEU A 134 3.55 5.10 -5.76
N LEU A 135 4.38 4.90 -6.79
CA LEU A 135 3.93 4.77 -8.17
C LEU A 135 3.70 3.30 -8.51
N CYS A 136 2.63 3.02 -9.21
CA CYS A 136 2.29 1.68 -9.66
C CYS A 136 1.98 1.69 -11.16
N SER A 137 2.53 0.75 -11.91
CA SER A 137 2.05 0.50 -13.27
C SER A 137 0.59 0.04 -13.24
N GLU A 138 -0.13 0.20 -14.35
CA GLU A 138 -1.56 -0.12 -14.44
C GLU A 138 -1.88 -1.60 -14.16
N GLN A 139 -0.92 -2.48 -14.39
CA GLN A 139 -1.01 -3.93 -14.16
C GLN A 139 -0.70 -4.34 -12.72
N THR A 140 -0.18 -3.43 -11.91
CA THR A 140 0.05 -3.68 -10.48
C THR A 140 -1.27 -3.95 -9.76
N ALA A 141 -1.26 -4.81 -8.77
CA ALA A 141 -2.44 -5.16 -7.96
C ALA A 141 -3.13 -3.90 -7.42
N ASP A 142 -4.46 -3.93 -7.34
CA ASP A 142 -5.24 -2.79 -6.84
C ASP A 142 -5.04 -2.59 -5.33
N CYS A 143 -4.57 -1.41 -4.92
CA CYS A 143 -4.30 -1.08 -3.51
C CYS A 143 -5.55 -1.17 -2.62
N TYR A 144 -6.75 -1.02 -3.20
CA TYR A 144 -8.02 -1.19 -2.48
C TYR A 144 -8.56 -2.64 -2.50
N ASN A 145 -7.81 -3.59 -3.06
CA ASN A 145 -8.12 -5.01 -2.88
C ASN A 145 -8.11 -5.35 -1.37
N PRO A 146 -9.11 -6.05 -0.83
CA PRO A 146 -9.18 -6.38 0.60
C PRO A 146 -7.91 -7.02 1.17
N LYS A 147 -7.23 -7.87 0.38
CA LYS A 147 -5.96 -8.47 0.80
C LYS A 147 -4.83 -7.46 0.90
N VAL A 148 -4.77 -6.45 0.01
CA VAL A 148 -3.78 -5.36 0.08
C VAL A 148 -4.07 -4.47 1.28
N VAL A 149 -5.33 -4.05 1.45
CA VAL A 149 -5.76 -3.24 2.60
C VAL A 149 -5.38 -3.93 3.91
N GLN A 150 -5.65 -5.23 4.01
CA GLN A 150 -5.29 -6.01 5.20
C GLN A 150 -3.77 -6.08 5.40
N ALA A 151 -3.00 -6.40 4.34
CA ALA A 151 -1.54 -6.53 4.42
C ALA A 151 -0.84 -5.19 4.74
N SER A 152 -1.43 -4.06 4.33
CA SER A 152 -0.92 -2.72 4.62
C SER A 152 -1.06 -2.31 6.09
N MET A 153 -1.90 -3.01 6.88
CA MET A 153 -2.07 -2.78 8.32
C MET A 153 -2.39 -1.32 8.68
N GLY A 154 -3.17 -0.62 7.83
CA GLY A 154 -3.54 0.79 8.00
C GLY A 154 -2.63 1.78 7.25
N SER A 155 -1.41 1.41 6.87
CA SER A 155 -0.46 2.31 6.18
C SER A 155 -0.97 2.89 4.88
N LEU A 156 -1.89 2.20 4.19
CA LEU A 156 -2.57 2.72 2.99
C LEU A 156 -3.32 4.04 3.24
N SER A 157 -3.64 4.37 4.49
CA SER A 157 -4.28 5.64 4.83
C SER A 157 -3.32 6.85 4.78
N ARG A 158 -1.99 6.61 4.74
CA ARG A 158 -0.94 7.64 4.82
C ARG A 158 -0.05 7.70 3.57
N VAL A 159 -0.03 6.63 2.76
CA VAL A 159 0.77 6.54 1.53
C VAL A 159 -0.11 6.81 0.32
N GLU A 160 0.29 7.75 -0.53
CA GLU A 160 -0.43 8.06 -1.77
C GLU A 160 -0.01 7.10 -2.88
N VAL A 161 -0.93 6.22 -3.28
CA VAL A 161 -0.68 5.23 -4.34
C VAL A 161 -1.25 5.72 -5.67
N HIS A 162 -0.38 5.90 -6.67
CA HIS A 162 -0.73 6.40 -7.99
C HIS A 162 -0.59 5.30 -9.04
N TYR A 163 -1.65 5.03 -9.79
CA TYR A 163 -1.64 4.12 -10.95
C TYR A 163 -1.55 4.95 -12.24
N LEU A 164 -0.54 4.64 -13.07
CA LEU A 164 -0.25 5.39 -14.27
C LEU A 164 0.54 4.53 -15.28
N PRO A 165 0.60 4.92 -16.57
CA PRO A 165 1.55 4.36 -17.53
C PRO A 165 2.98 4.71 -17.10
N LEU A 166 3.63 3.79 -16.36
CA LEU A 166 4.89 4.06 -15.65
C LEU A 166 5.99 4.56 -16.59
N ALA A 167 6.20 3.92 -17.74
CA ALA A 167 7.19 4.37 -18.72
C ALA A 167 6.89 5.80 -19.21
N GLY A 168 5.61 6.12 -19.49
CA GLY A 168 5.19 7.46 -19.91
C GLY A 168 5.49 8.53 -18.86
N PHE A 169 5.29 8.23 -17.58
CA PHE A 169 5.65 9.11 -16.48
C PHE A 169 7.17 9.32 -16.39
N LEU A 170 7.95 8.24 -16.46
CA LEU A 170 9.40 8.30 -16.32
C LEU A 170 10.10 9.08 -17.44
N VAL A 171 9.52 9.12 -18.65
CA VAL A 171 10.02 9.99 -19.75
C VAL A 171 9.99 11.48 -19.37
N THR A 172 9.04 11.89 -18.56
CA THR A 172 8.84 13.30 -18.17
C THR A 172 9.30 13.60 -16.73
N CYS A 173 9.84 12.60 -16.05
CA CYS A 173 10.33 12.71 -14.68
C CYS A 173 11.74 13.29 -14.70
N ASP A 174 11.97 14.38 -13.96
CA ASP A 174 13.28 15.02 -13.85
C ASP A 174 14.20 14.33 -12.83
N LEU A 175 13.67 13.39 -12.04
CA LEU A 175 14.44 12.68 -11.02
C LEU A 175 15.23 11.50 -11.63
N PRO A 176 16.46 11.25 -11.12
CA PRO A 176 17.20 10.06 -11.49
C PRO A 176 16.44 8.77 -11.17
N VAL A 177 16.38 7.84 -12.10
CA VAL A 177 15.67 6.57 -12.01
C VAL A 177 16.65 5.41 -11.86
N TYR A 178 16.48 4.58 -10.85
CA TYR A 178 17.26 3.38 -10.61
C TYR A 178 16.36 2.16 -10.61
N VAL A 179 16.72 1.14 -11.37
CA VAL A 179 15.97 -0.12 -11.44
C VAL A 179 16.66 -1.20 -10.61
N ALA A 180 15.89 -1.91 -9.79
CA ALA A 180 16.38 -3.07 -9.05
C ALA A 180 16.43 -4.31 -9.95
N THR A 181 17.61 -4.87 -10.15
CA THR A 181 17.86 -6.02 -11.03
C THR A 181 18.80 -7.04 -10.36
N LEU A 182 18.94 -8.21 -10.99
CA LEU A 182 19.93 -9.23 -10.55
C LEU A 182 21.36 -8.90 -11.02
N ALA A 183 21.52 -8.02 -12.00
CA ALA A 183 22.78 -7.60 -12.57
C ALA A 183 22.82 -6.07 -12.65
N GLY A 184 23.43 -5.44 -11.65
CA GLY A 184 23.55 -3.99 -11.53
C GLY A 184 24.70 -3.61 -10.63
N GLU A 185 24.85 -2.34 -10.35
CA GLU A 185 25.83 -1.84 -9.38
C GLU A 185 25.49 -2.34 -7.97
N ASN A 186 26.51 -2.59 -7.17
CA ASN A 186 26.31 -3.05 -5.80
C ASN A 186 25.62 -1.98 -4.96
N LEU A 187 24.42 -2.30 -4.46
CA LEU A 187 23.62 -1.44 -3.61
C LEU A 187 24.41 -0.80 -2.45
N TYR A 188 25.30 -1.56 -1.83
CA TYR A 188 26.01 -1.12 -0.62
C TYR A 188 27.13 -0.12 -0.92
N THR A 189 27.63 -0.04 -2.15
CA THR A 189 28.68 0.89 -2.59
C THR A 189 28.12 2.05 -3.43
N THR A 190 26.92 1.91 -3.97
CA THR A 190 26.26 2.97 -4.77
C THR A 190 25.81 4.12 -3.88
N THR A 191 26.04 5.35 -4.35
CA THR A 191 25.52 6.58 -3.73
C THR A 191 24.30 7.04 -4.49
N PHE A 192 23.24 7.38 -3.76
CA PHE A 192 21.98 7.84 -4.36
C PHE A 192 21.78 9.32 -4.04
N PRO A 193 21.21 10.11 -4.96
CA PRO A 193 20.74 11.44 -4.63
C PRO A 193 19.55 11.36 -3.67
N GLU A 194 19.27 12.43 -2.93
CA GLU A 194 18.15 12.52 -2.00
C GLU A 194 16.82 12.35 -2.72
N ASP A 195 16.71 13.00 -3.89
CA ASP A 195 15.55 12.92 -4.77
C ASP A 195 15.84 11.89 -5.86
N CYS A 196 15.16 10.77 -5.86
CA CYS A 196 15.29 9.74 -6.89
C CYS A 196 14.08 8.79 -6.92
N VAL A 197 13.96 8.06 -8.01
CA VAL A 197 12.97 6.99 -8.20
C VAL A 197 13.66 5.63 -8.14
N ILE A 198 13.18 4.75 -7.29
CA ILE A 198 13.61 3.34 -7.25
C ILE A 198 12.49 2.49 -7.84
N VAL A 199 12.78 1.75 -8.88
CA VAL A 199 11.81 0.85 -9.54
C VAL A 199 12.05 -0.59 -9.12
N LEU A 200 11.01 -1.22 -8.59
CA LEU A 200 10.95 -2.67 -8.31
C LEU A 200 10.09 -3.35 -9.38
N GLY A 201 10.58 -4.43 -9.95
CA GLY A 201 9.90 -5.17 -10.98
C GLY A 201 9.14 -6.39 -10.49
N ASN A 202 8.39 -6.99 -11.40
CA ASN A 202 7.65 -8.23 -11.19
C ASN A 202 8.57 -9.37 -10.75
N GLU A 203 8.07 -10.27 -9.89
CA GLU A 203 8.83 -11.36 -9.31
C GLU A 203 9.34 -12.38 -10.34
N ALA A 204 8.60 -12.58 -11.43
CA ALA A 204 8.95 -13.53 -12.48
C ALA A 204 9.74 -12.89 -13.61
N ASN A 205 9.37 -11.67 -14.02
CA ASN A 205 9.89 -11.03 -15.24
C ASN A 205 10.84 -9.86 -14.97
N GLY A 206 10.98 -9.44 -13.71
CA GLY A 206 11.74 -8.24 -13.36
C GLY A 206 11.05 -6.95 -13.81
N VAL A 207 11.85 -5.91 -14.01
CA VAL A 207 11.40 -4.62 -14.56
C VAL A 207 11.21 -4.77 -16.07
N SER A 208 10.13 -4.20 -16.61
CA SER A 208 9.84 -4.25 -18.05
C SER A 208 10.95 -3.57 -18.87
N PRO A 209 11.23 -4.05 -20.10
CA PRO A 209 12.26 -3.47 -20.95
C PRO A 209 12.05 -1.98 -21.22
N GLU A 210 10.79 -1.54 -21.34
CA GLU A 210 10.42 -0.15 -21.58
C GLU A 210 10.82 0.75 -20.40
N VAL A 211 10.58 0.29 -19.18
CA VAL A 211 10.94 1.02 -17.95
C VAL A 211 12.45 0.96 -17.73
N ALA A 212 13.07 -0.21 -17.96
CA ALA A 212 14.51 -0.39 -17.79
C ALA A 212 15.34 0.51 -18.73
N ALA A 213 14.85 0.75 -19.94
CA ALA A 213 15.51 1.64 -20.93
C ALA A 213 15.54 3.12 -20.51
N LEU A 214 14.69 3.52 -19.57
CA LEU A 214 14.61 4.89 -19.05
C LEU A 214 15.43 5.09 -17.77
N ALA A 215 16.04 4.03 -17.24
CA ALA A 215 16.80 4.09 -16.00
C ALA A 215 18.17 4.77 -16.21
N ASN A 216 18.56 5.61 -15.25
CA ASN A 216 19.89 6.19 -15.16
C ASN A 216 20.91 5.19 -14.60
N GLY A 217 20.45 4.15 -13.88
CA GLY A 217 21.28 3.09 -13.35
C GLY A 217 20.51 1.85 -12.96
N ALA A 218 21.21 0.73 -12.88
CA ALA A 218 20.69 -0.53 -12.36
C ALA A 218 21.41 -0.89 -11.08
N ILE A 219 20.69 -1.30 -10.06
CA ILE A 219 21.22 -1.66 -8.74
C ILE A 219 20.90 -3.12 -8.40
N THR A 220 21.79 -3.76 -7.68
CA THR A 220 21.61 -5.14 -7.23
C THR A 220 21.95 -5.30 -5.76
N ILE A 221 21.21 -6.17 -5.10
CA ILE A 221 21.57 -6.70 -3.78
C ILE A 221 22.52 -7.88 -4.03
N PRO A 222 23.82 -7.80 -3.64
CA PRO A 222 24.77 -8.86 -3.89
C PRO A 222 24.35 -10.18 -3.25
N ARG A 223 24.64 -11.29 -3.93
CA ARG A 223 24.48 -12.63 -3.39
C ARG A 223 25.73 -13.02 -2.61
N PHE A 224 25.64 -13.19 -1.30
CA PHE A 224 26.75 -13.56 -0.44
C PHE A 224 26.92 -15.08 -0.28
N GLY A 225 25.90 -15.86 -0.61
CA GLY A 225 25.94 -17.31 -0.44
C GLY A 225 26.83 -18.02 -1.47
N LYS A 226 27.66 -18.97 -1.04
CA LYS A 226 28.55 -19.74 -1.94
C LYS A 226 27.80 -20.52 -3.03
N ARG A 227 26.60 -21.06 -2.72
CA ARG A 227 25.83 -21.91 -3.66
C ARG A 227 24.96 -21.10 -4.62
N GLN A 228 24.55 -19.88 -4.27
CA GLN A 228 23.74 -18.94 -5.07
C GLN A 228 22.54 -19.59 -5.81
N GLN A 229 21.89 -20.56 -5.20
CA GLN A 229 20.80 -21.33 -5.80
C GLN A 229 19.46 -20.57 -5.80
N ALA A 230 19.28 -19.61 -4.91
CA ALA A 230 18.08 -18.75 -4.92
C ALA A 230 18.10 -17.85 -6.16
N GLU A 231 17.06 -17.93 -6.99
CA GLU A 231 16.98 -17.16 -8.22
C GLU A 231 16.78 -15.67 -7.95
N SER A 232 15.94 -15.31 -7.00
CA SER A 232 15.64 -13.93 -6.60
C SER A 232 15.25 -13.85 -5.13
N LEU A 233 15.18 -12.63 -4.59
CA LEU A 233 14.52 -12.32 -3.33
C LEU A 233 13.04 -11.99 -3.59
N ASN A 234 12.20 -12.23 -2.58
CA ASN A 234 10.86 -11.67 -2.59
C ASN A 234 10.93 -10.14 -2.77
N VAL A 235 10.08 -9.57 -3.62
CA VAL A 235 10.16 -8.15 -4.02
C VAL A 235 9.98 -7.20 -2.84
N ALA A 236 9.12 -7.53 -1.87
CA ALA A 236 8.94 -6.69 -0.69
C ALA A 236 10.17 -6.74 0.24
N MET A 237 10.85 -7.90 0.34
CA MET A 237 12.13 -8.01 1.06
C MET A 237 13.22 -7.22 0.34
N ALA A 238 13.33 -7.34 -0.96
CA ALA A 238 14.30 -6.57 -1.76
C ALA A 238 14.06 -5.07 -1.60
N GLY A 239 12.81 -4.62 -1.70
CA GLY A 239 12.40 -3.24 -1.44
C GLY A 239 12.82 -2.75 -0.05
N GLY A 240 12.60 -3.58 0.99
CA GLY A 240 13.00 -3.27 2.36
C GLY A 240 14.51 -3.06 2.50
N ILE A 241 15.32 -3.94 1.91
CA ILE A 241 16.79 -3.84 1.94
C ILE A 241 17.25 -2.57 1.20
N ILE A 242 16.72 -2.32 0.00
CA ILE A 242 17.10 -1.16 -0.83
C ILE A 242 16.74 0.15 -0.12
N VAL A 243 15.49 0.30 0.30
CA VAL A 243 15.01 1.52 0.96
C VAL A 243 15.75 1.77 2.28
N SER A 244 15.96 0.72 3.09
CA SER A 244 16.71 0.83 4.34
C SER A 244 18.15 1.31 4.10
N GLN A 245 18.83 0.80 3.07
CA GLN A 245 20.18 1.21 2.73
C GLN A 245 20.25 2.67 2.27
N ILE A 246 19.30 3.11 1.42
CA ILE A 246 19.26 4.49 0.93
C ILE A 246 18.97 5.47 2.08
N LYS A 247 17.94 5.22 2.88
CA LYS A 247 17.54 6.08 3.99
C LYS A 247 18.59 6.10 5.12
N GLY A 248 19.25 4.95 5.38
CA GLY A 248 20.31 4.85 6.37
C GLY A 248 21.52 5.73 6.03
N LYS A 249 22.00 5.68 4.77
CA LYS A 249 23.11 6.53 4.32
C LYS A 249 22.77 8.04 4.34
N ALA A 250 21.54 8.40 4.00
CA ALA A 250 21.09 9.80 4.06
C ALA A 250 21.10 10.33 5.49
N SER A 251 20.75 9.52 6.49
CA SER A 251 20.77 9.92 7.90
C SER A 251 22.18 10.11 8.47
N GLU A 252 23.15 9.30 8.03
CA GLU A 252 24.57 9.47 8.42
C GLU A 252 25.18 10.75 7.86
N GLY A 253 24.86 11.13 6.62
CA GLY A 253 25.30 12.38 5.99
C GLY A 253 24.80 13.64 6.70
N SER A 254 23.58 13.61 7.24
CA SER A 254 22.99 14.75 7.97
C SER A 254 23.57 14.94 9.38
N GLN A 255 24.13 13.89 10.00
CA GLN A 255 24.75 13.98 11.34
C GLN A 255 26.20 14.48 11.31
N LEU A 256 26.88 14.41 10.16
CA LEU A 256 28.26 14.92 9.98
C LEU A 256 28.31 16.38 9.57
N GLY A 257 27.17 17.02 9.35
CA GLY A 257 27.04 18.43 8.95
C GLY A 257 26.58 19.37 10.07
N MET A 258 26.51 18.90 11.32
CA MET A 258 26.31 19.74 12.52
C MET A 258 27.66 19.79 13.31
#